data_7221cfc7d9c8be81e02d3cd449207ecf
#
_entry.id   7221cfc7d9c8be81e02d3cd449207ecf
#
_cell.length_a   1.000
_cell.length_b   1.000
_cell.length_c   1.000
_cell.angle_alpha   90.00
_cell.angle_beta   90.00
_cell.angle_gamma   90.00
#
_symmetry.space_group_name_H-M   'P 1'
#
loop_
_entity.id
_entity.type
_entity.pdbx_description
1 polymer ?
#
loop_
_entity_poly.entity_id
_entity_poly.type
_entity_poly.pdbx_seq_one_letter_code
_entity_poly.pdbx_strand_id
1 'polypeptide(L)'
;PGTSDVYSGERATRATEIMAGQDLSNISKNELKALTNKLYDAGVITGEQRLDLTAPYADQLNAQMQSVANPDEKRNFIADLSATLDAAKRLRPDDTSSIAYLEKVNNLANSLAAVSG
;
A
#
# COMPACT_ATOMS: atom_id res chain seq x y z
N PRO A 1 -22.83 1.29 4.48
CA PRO A 1 -22.24 1.48 4.31
C PRO A 1 -21.30 1.34 4.67
N GLY A 2 -21.20 1.51 4.76
CA GLY A 2 -20.26 1.55 5.09
C GLY A 2 -19.25 0.96 5.03
N THR A 3 -19.30 0.45 5.14
CA THR A 3 -18.54 -0.28 5.12
C THR A 3 -17.40 -0.13 4.85
N SER A 4 -17.23 -0.34 4.15
CA SER A 4 -16.05 -0.23 3.72
C SER A 4 -15.68 1.08 3.70
N ASP A 5 -16.37 1.86 4.10
CA ASP A 5 -16.09 3.08 4.00
C ASP A 5 -15.23 3.58 4.97
N VAL A 6 -14.09 3.09 4.91
CA VAL A 6 -12.98 3.54 5.63
C VAL A 6 -12.80 5.01 5.48
N TYR A 7 -13.11 5.57 4.35
CA TYR A 7 -12.88 6.97 4.06
C TYR A 7 -14.13 7.80 3.94
N SER A 8 -15.11 7.54 4.80
CA SER A 8 -16.32 8.35 4.83
C SER A 8 -16.16 9.54 5.79
N GLY A 9 -16.95 10.58 5.58
CA GLY A 9 -16.96 11.75 6.46
C GLY A 9 -15.65 12.51 6.50
N GLU A 10 -15.23 12.90 7.69
CA GLU A 10 -13.98 13.64 7.88
C GLU A 10 -12.77 12.84 7.44
N ARG A 11 -12.81 11.53 7.59
CA ARG A 11 -11.74 10.67 7.15
C ARG A 11 -11.57 10.72 5.64
N ALA A 12 -12.67 10.71 4.91
CA ALA A 12 -12.63 10.83 3.46
C ALA A 12 -12.06 12.19 3.04
N THR A 13 -12.44 13.24 3.74
CA THR A 13 -11.92 14.58 3.44
C THR A 13 -10.41 14.64 3.66
N ARG A 14 -9.93 14.13 4.79
CA ARG A 14 -8.50 14.10 5.07
C ARG A 14 -7.74 13.23 4.08
N ALA A 15 -8.30 12.08 3.73
CA ALA A 15 -7.68 11.20 2.75
C ALA A 15 -7.54 11.90 1.39
N THR A 16 -8.58 12.57 0.94
CA THR A 16 -8.57 13.30 -0.31
C THR A 16 -7.51 14.40 -0.33
N GLU A 17 -7.41 15.16 0.76
CA GLU A 17 -6.42 16.23 0.87
C GLU A 17 -5.00 15.70 0.83
N ILE A 18 -4.73 14.62 1.56
CA ILE A 18 -3.39 14.05 1.63
C ILE A 18 -3.02 13.37 0.32
N MET A 19 -3.97 12.67 -0.29
CA MET A 19 -3.73 11.96 -1.54
C MET A 19 -3.70 12.86 -2.76
N ALA A 20 -4.10 14.12 -2.63
CA ALA A 20 -4.10 15.04 -3.76
C ALA A 20 -2.67 15.17 -4.33
N GLY A 21 -2.53 14.93 -5.62
CA GLY A 21 -1.23 15.00 -6.27
C GLY A 21 -0.35 13.77 -6.09
N GLN A 22 -0.81 12.77 -5.32
CA GLN A 22 -0.05 11.54 -5.14
C GLN A 22 -0.47 10.51 -6.20
N ASP A 23 0.50 9.73 -6.67
CA ASP A 23 0.24 8.71 -7.69
C ASP A 23 0.88 7.40 -7.24
N LEU A 24 0.08 6.48 -6.72
CA LEU A 24 0.56 5.18 -6.26
C LEU A 24 1.06 4.29 -7.41
N SER A 25 0.78 4.65 -8.65
CA SER A 25 1.32 3.93 -9.79
C SER A 25 2.69 4.45 -10.21
N ASN A 26 3.19 5.50 -9.56
CA ASN A 26 4.48 6.09 -9.86
C ASN A 26 5.03 6.78 -8.61
N ILE A 27 5.47 5.97 -7.66
CA ILE A 27 5.89 6.46 -6.33
C ILE A 27 7.13 5.70 -5.87
N SER A 28 8.05 6.40 -5.23
CA SER A 28 9.23 5.75 -4.68
C SER A 28 8.94 5.21 -3.28
N LYS A 29 9.82 4.34 -2.80
CA LYS A 29 9.72 3.80 -1.44
C LYS A 29 9.72 4.94 -0.40
N ASN A 30 10.60 5.91 -0.56
CA ASN A 30 10.68 7.04 0.38
C ASN A 30 9.43 7.90 0.33
N GLU A 31 8.90 8.14 -0.85
CA GLU A 31 7.65 8.89 -1.01
C GLU A 31 6.47 8.14 -0.40
N LEU A 32 6.41 6.83 -0.60
CA LEU A 32 5.35 6.00 -0.04
C LEU A 32 5.42 6.02 1.49
N LYS A 33 6.61 5.93 2.04
CA LYS A 33 6.82 5.97 3.47
C LYS A 33 6.34 7.30 4.06
N ALA A 34 6.72 8.41 3.43
CA ALA A 34 6.29 9.74 3.87
C ALA A 34 4.77 9.89 3.77
N LEU A 35 4.18 9.40 2.68
CA LEU A 35 2.74 9.46 2.45
C LEU A 35 1.97 8.65 3.52
N THR A 36 2.41 7.43 3.79
CA THR A 36 1.73 6.59 4.78
C THR A 36 1.84 7.16 6.18
N ASN A 37 2.95 7.84 6.51
CA ASN A 37 3.09 8.52 7.78
C ASN A 37 2.09 9.67 7.91
N LYS A 38 1.88 10.44 6.85
CA LYS A 38 0.89 11.53 6.84
C LYS A 38 -0.52 10.97 7.02
N LEU A 39 -0.84 9.89 6.35
CA LEU A 39 -2.15 9.25 6.45
C LEU A 39 -2.39 8.73 7.87
N TYR A 40 -1.36 8.15 8.47
CA TYR A 40 -1.45 7.65 9.84
C TYR A 40 -1.64 8.81 10.84
N ASP A 41 -0.84 9.87 10.71
CA ASP A 41 -0.92 11.02 11.62
C ASP A 41 -2.28 11.71 11.54
N ALA A 42 -2.90 11.69 10.37
CA ALA A 42 -4.21 12.29 10.18
C ALA A 42 -5.37 11.37 10.57
N GLY A 43 -5.08 10.14 11.00
CA GLY A 43 -6.11 9.19 11.41
C GLY A 43 -6.82 8.52 10.24
N VAL A 44 -6.30 8.63 9.03
CA VAL A 44 -6.90 8.00 7.84
C VAL A 44 -6.65 6.51 7.85
N ILE A 45 -5.46 6.09 8.26
CA ILE A 45 -5.12 4.67 8.36
C ILE A 45 -4.62 4.36 9.78
N THR A 46 -4.66 3.09 10.14
CA THR A 46 -4.14 2.63 11.42
C THR A 46 -2.64 2.37 11.34
N GLY A 47 -1.98 2.19 12.49
CA GLY A 47 -0.58 1.81 12.53
C GLY A 47 -0.31 0.49 11.82
N GLU A 48 -1.23 -0.48 11.95
CA GLU A 48 -1.12 -1.75 11.25
C GLU A 48 -1.21 -1.55 9.74
N GLN A 49 -2.15 -0.75 9.28
CA GLN A 49 -2.30 -0.47 7.86
C GLN A 49 -1.07 0.24 7.30
N ARG A 50 -0.45 1.14 8.08
CA ARG A 50 0.78 1.80 7.68
C ARG A 50 1.90 0.79 7.43
N LEU A 51 2.04 -0.18 8.33
CA LEU A 51 3.04 -1.23 8.17
C LEU A 51 2.72 -2.11 6.97
N ASP A 52 1.45 -2.45 6.78
CA ASP A 52 1.01 -3.28 5.67
C ASP A 52 1.33 -2.64 4.32
N LEU A 53 1.14 -1.34 4.21
CA LEU A 53 1.40 -0.63 2.96
C LEU A 53 2.89 -0.51 2.64
N THR A 54 3.75 -0.44 3.66
CA THR A 54 5.19 -0.29 3.44
C THR A 54 5.94 -1.61 3.41
N ALA A 55 5.33 -2.69 3.93
CA ALA A 55 5.98 -4.00 4.01
C ALA A 55 6.53 -4.51 2.67
N PRO A 56 5.84 -4.35 1.53
CA PRO A 56 6.36 -4.86 0.26
C PRO A 56 7.74 -4.33 -0.11
N TYR A 57 8.10 -3.15 0.39
CA TYR A 57 9.39 -2.55 0.09
C TYR A 57 10.34 -2.50 1.29
N ALA A 58 9.92 -3.05 2.42
CA ALA A 58 10.68 -2.91 3.66
C ALA A 58 12.02 -3.63 3.63
N ASP A 59 12.02 -4.87 3.13
CA ASP A 59 13.20 -5.72 3.20
C ASP A 59 13.54 -6.34 1.86
N GLN A 60 13.68 -5.52 0.85
CA GLN A 60 14.05 -6.02 -0.47
C GLN A 60 15.56 -6.22 -0.52
N LEU A 61 15.97 -7.44 -0.23
CA LEU A 61 17.38 -7.80 -0.20
C LEU A 61 17.69 -8.85 -1.26
N ASN A 62 18.92 -8.81 -1.79
CA ASN A 62 19.40 -9.84 -2.69
C ASN A 62 19.98 -11.02 -1.88
N ALA A 63 20.50 -12.02 -2.57
CA ALA A 63 21.05 -13.21 -1.91
C ALA A 63 22.22 -12.89 -0.98
N GLN A 64 22.88 -11.76 -1.15
CA GLN A 64 23.98 -11.32 -0.29
C GLN A 64 23.50 -10.40 0.83
N MET A 65 22.19 -10.32 1.05
CA MET A 65 21.59 -9.49 2.09
C MET A 65 21.84 -7.99 1.88
N GLN A 66 22.00 -7.58 0.64
CA GLN A 66 22.18 -6.17 0.27
C GLN A 66 20.87 -5.63 -0.29
N SER A 67 20.55 -4.39 0.02
CA SER A 67 19.35 -3.76 -0.54
C SER A 67 19.47 -3.69 -2.06
N VAL A 68 18.48 -4.22 -2.75
CA VAL A 68 18.47 -4.23 -4.22
C VAL A 68 17.61 -3.11 -4.78
N ALA A 69 16.82 -2.47 -3.95
CA ALA A 69 15.92 -1.42 -4.40
C ALA A 69 16.49 -0.06 -4.06
N ASN A 70 16.52 0.82 -5.04
CA ASN A 70 16.84 2.23 -4.81
C ASN A 70 15.59 2.86 -4.17
N PRO A 71 15.67 3.39 -2.93
CA PRO A 71 14.49 3.94 -2.26
C PRO A 71 13.90 5.18 -2.93
N ASP A 72 14.64 5.80 -3.85
CA ASP A 72 14.14 6.95 -4.59
C ASP A 72 13.64 6.58 -5.98
N GLU A 73 13.72 5.30 -6.37
CA GLU A 73 13.24 4.87 -7.66
C GLU A 73 11.72 4.83 -7.69
N LYS A 74 11.12 5.40 -8.71
CA LYS A 74 9.67 5.37 -8.90
C LYS A 74 9.22 3.99 -9.33
N ARG A 75 8.13 3.51 -8.74
CA ARG A 75 7.57 2.19 -9.05
C ARG A 75 6.05 2.29 -9.09
N ASN A 76 5.44 1.34 -9.79
CA ASN A 76 4.00 1.19 -9.80
C ASN A 76 3.61 0.31 -8.60
N PHE A 77 3.32 0.93 -7.47
CA PHE A 77 2.99 0.23 -6.24
C PHE A 77 1.74 -0.64 -6.39
N ILE A 78 0.73 -0.13 -7.11
CA ILE A 78 -0.52 -0.87 -7.34
C ILE A 78 -0.24 -2.15 -8.13
N ALA A 79 0.54 -2.05 -9.20
CA ALA A 79 0.89 -3.21 -10.01
C ALA A 79 1.75 -4.20 -9.23
N ASP A 80 2.67 -3.72 -8.40
CA ASP A 80 3.53 -4.58 -7.58
C ASP A 80 2.70 -5.40 -6.59
N LEU A 81 1.73 -4.77 -5.94
CA LEU A 81 0.83 -5.48 -5.00
C LEU A 81 -0.03 -6.50 -5.74
N SER A 82 -0.57 -6.14 -6.89
CA SER A 82 -1.39 -7.06 -7.68
C SER A 82 -0.57 -8.26 -8.14
N ALA A 83 0.65 -8.03 -8.60
CA ALA A 83 1.53 -9.12 -9.04
C ALA A 83 1.89 -10.06 -7.89
N THR A 84 2.11 -9.51 -6.70
CA THR A 84 2.41 -10.31 -5.51
C THR A 84 1.22 -11.19 -5.14
N LEU A 85 0.01 -10.64 -5.20
CA LEU A 85 -1.21 -11.41 -4.90
C LEU A 85 -1.42 -12.53 -5.93
N ASP A 86 -1.26 -12.21 -7.21
CA ASP A 86 -1.41 -13.21 -8.28
C ASP A 86 -0.39 -14.33 -8.14
N ALA A 87 0.86 -14.00 -7.79
CA ALA A 87 1.90 -14.98 -7.56
C ALA A 87 1.55 -15.90 -6.38
N ALA A 88 1.02 -15.34 -5.31
CA ALA A 88 0.63 -16.13 -4.14
C ALA A 88 -0.50 -17.12 -4.49
N LYS A 89 -1.50 -16.66 -5.23
CA LYS A 89 -2.61 -17.52 -5.67
C LYS A 89 -2.14 -18.64 -6.58
N ARG A 90 -1.15 -18.36 -7.44
CA ARG A 90 -0.65 -19.34 -8.39
C ARG A 90 0.31 -20.33 -7.74
N LEU A 91 1.21 -19.85 -6.90
CA LEU A 91 2.28 -20.66 -6.33
C LEU A 91 1.94 -21.31 -5.00
N ARG A 92 1.04 -20.69 -4.24
CA ARG A 92 0.68 -21.18 -2.91
C ARG A 92 -0.83 -21.07 -2.69
N PRO A 93 -1.64 -21.74 -3.53
CA PRO A 93 -3.10 -21.60 -3.45
C PRO A 93 -3.70 -22.05 -2.11
N ASP A 94 -2.98 -22.92 -1.38
CA ASP A 94 -3.46 -23.42 -0.11
C ASP A 94 -3.15 -22.48 1.06
N ASP A 95 -2.33 -21.46 0.84
CA ASP A 95 -1.96 -20.50 1.88
C ASP A 95 -3.02 -19.40 1.93
N THR A 96 -4.19 -19.76 2.43
CA THR A 96 -5.34 -18.84 2.45
C THR A 96 -5.11 -17.62 3.33
N SER A 97 -4.32 -17.75 4.39
CA SER A 97 -4.03 -16.62 5.27
C SER A 97 -3.21 -15.54 4.58
N SER A 98 -2.17 -15.94 3.86
CA SER A 98 -1.34 -14.98 3.12
C SER A 98 -2.12 -14.34 1.98
N ILE A 99 -2.93 -15.12 1.28
CA ILE A 99 -3.75 -14.60 0.18
C ILE A 99 -4.76 -13.57 0.72
N ALA A 100 -5.43 -13.88 1.83
CA ALA A 100 -6.38 -12.95 2.44
C ALA A 100 -5.70 -11.64 2.88
N TYR A 101 -4.49 -11.74 3.44
CA TYR A 101 -3.72 -10.57 3.83
C TYR A 101 -3.36 -9.71 2.61
N LEU A 102 -2.88 -10.35 1.54
CA LEU A 102 -2.51 -9.63 0.32
C LEU A 102 -3.72 -8.99 -0.35
N GLU A 103 -4.88 -9.65 -0.31
CA GLU A 103 -6.13 -9.06 -0.81
C GLU A 103 -6.50 -7.83 -0.02
N LYS A 104 -6.36 -7.88 1.29
CA LYS A 104 -6.66 -6.75 2.17
C LYS A 104 -5.77 -5.55 1.84
N VAL A 105 -4.46 -5.77 1.66
CA VAL A 105 -3.53 -4.70 1.33
C VAL A 105 -3.80 -4.13 -0.06
N ASN A 106 -4.12 -4.99 -1.03
CA ASN A 106 -4.50 -4.55 -2.38
C ASN A 106 -5.75 -3.66 -2.33
N ASN A 107 -6.76 -4.07 -1.57
CA ASN A 107 -8.00 -3.29 -1.46
C ASN A 107 -7.74 -1.94 -0.82
N LEU A 108 -6.90 -1.89 0.21
CA LEU A 108 -6.56 -0.64 0.87
C LEU A 108 -5.83 0.31 -0.10
N ALA A 109 -4.84 -0.20 -0.82
CA ALA A 109 -4.08 0.62 -1.77
C ALA A 109 -4.97 1.14 -2.90
N ASN A 110 -5.88 0.30 -3.40
CA ASN A 110 -6.82 0.72 -4.44
C ASN A 110 -7.80 1.77 -3.93
N SER A 111 -8.22 1.67 -2.67
CA SER A 111 -9.09 2.67 -2.05
C SER A 111 -8.39 4.02 -1.96
N LEU A 112 -7.12 4.03 -1.56
CA LEU A 112 -6.33 5.26 -1.52
C LEU A 112 -6.13 5.84 -2.91
N ALA A 113 -5.85 5.00 -3.90
CA ALA A 113 -5.68 5.45 -5.27
C ALA A 113 -6.96 6.08 -5.82
N ALA A 114 -8.12 5.54 -5.42
CA ALA A 114 -9.42 6.06 -5.87
C ALA A 114 -9.67 7.48 -5.39
N VAL A 115 -9.20 7.84 -4.19
CA VAL A 115 -9.41 9.19 -3.68
C VAL A 115 -8.33 10.18 -4.16
N SER A 116 -7.24 9.70 -4.75
CA SER A 116 -6.19 10.58 -5.26
C SER A 116 -6.52 11.16 -6.61
N GLY A 117 -7.38 10.50 -7.30
CA GLY A 117 -7.68 10.85 -8.63
C GLY A 117 -8.93 11.53 -8.83
#